data_74aa783576a513f0fe0d1f5ebdfd4b1b
#
_entry.id   74aa783576a513f0fe0d1f5ebdfd4b1b
#
_cell.length_a   1.000
_cell.length_b   1.000
_cell.length_c   1.000
_cell.angle_alpha   90.00
_cell.angle_beta   90.00
_cell.angle_gamma   90.00
#
_symmetry.space_group_name_H-M   'P 1'
#
loop_
_entity.id
_entity.type
_entity.pdbx_description
1 polymer ?
#
loop_
_entity_poly.entity_id
_entity_poly.type
_entity_poly.pdbx_seq_one_letter_code
_entity_poly.pdbx_strand_id
1 'polypeptide(L)'
;MEQILTASENQAPAKPIIEFRGVSKTYPTGTHAIEDVNIRITPGEFVFVVGSSGAGKSTFMKLIMREEKANTGTITVNGFNLTKMPRRQVPMLRRTMGIVFQDFRLIPTMNVFQNVAFAMHVVGASDRDVRKEVSKALSKVGLGNKARSMPAQLSGGEQQRVGLARALENSPDLIIADEPTGNVDPNMSYEIVSLLTEINKRGTTVLMVTHDHNLVRDFQHRVIMLERGKIVADNAGGSF
;
A
#
# COMPACT_ATOMS: atom_id res chain seq x y z
N MET A 1 -0.89 50.70 22.22
CA MET A 1 -0.09 49.93 21.26
C MET A 1 0.17 48.57 21.88
N GLU A 2 -0.73 47.64 21.67
CA GLU A 2 -0.61 46.24 22.16
C GLU A 2 0.03 45.42 21.06
N GLN A 3 1.17 44.84 21.38
CA GLN A 3 1.86 43.90 20.51
C GLN A 3 1.13 42.56 20.55
N ILE A 4 0.49 42.19 19.47
CA ILE A 4 -0.05 40.82 19.25
C ILE A 4 1.15 39.93 18.92
N LEU A 5 1.61 39.19 19.92
CA LEU A 5 2.53 38.07 19.76
C LEU A 5 1.77 36.91 19.11
N THR A 6 1.96 36.71 17.81
CA THR A 6 1.54 35.49 17.11
C THR A 6 2.43 34.36 17.59
N ALA A 7 1.90 33.52 18.47
CA ALA A 7 2.51 32.24 18.79
C ALA A 7 2.44 31.33 17.56
N SER A 8 3.57 31.17 16.87
CA SER A 8 3.74 30.06 15.94
C SER A 8 3.76 28.78 16.76
N GLU A 9 2.66 28.04 16.77
CA GLU A 9 2.58 26.71 17.34
C GLU A 9 3.62 25.82 16.65
N ASN A 10 4.64 25.49 17.40
CA ASN A 10 5.70 24.56 17.05
C ASN A 10 5.11 23.14 17.09
N GLN A 11 4.31 22.77 16.06
CA GLN A 11 3.79 21.42 15.95
C GLN A 11 4.98 20.49 15.74
N ALA A 12 5.23 19.62 16.70
CA ALA A 12 6.19 18.53 16.55
C ALA A 12 5.89 17.77 15.23
N PRO A 13 6.91 17.45 14.41
CA PRO A 13 6.70 16.81 13.13
C PRO A 13 5.88 15.52 13.30
N ALA A 14 4.81 15.36 12.51
CA ALA A 14 3.92 14.22 12.58
C ALA A 14 4.71 12.91 12.54
N LYS A 15 4.36 11.97 13.41
CA LYS A 15 5.04 10.66 13.48
C LYS A 15 4.83 9.95 12.14
N PRO A 16 5.91 9.52 11.45
CA PRO A 16 5.79 8.89 10.15
C PRO A 16 5.04 7.54 10.25
N ILE A 17 4.26 7.23 9.22
CA ILE A 17 3.60 5.93 9.07
C ILE A 17 4.58 4.87 8.57
N ILE A 18 5.53 5.28 7.72
CA ILE A 18 6.68 4.45 7.28
C ILE A 18 7.95 5.26 7.52
N GLU A 19 8.94 4.64 8.15
CA GLU A 19 10.26 5.23 8.33
C GLU A 19 11.36 4.18 8.14
N PHE A 20 12.31 4.47 7.27
CA PHE A 20 13.56 3.74 7.08
C PHE A 20 14.72 4.62 7.50
N ARG A 21 15.67 4.06 8.25
CA ARG A 21 16.89 4.74 8.69
C ARG A 21 18.09 3.84 8.45
N GLY A 22 18.94 4.18 7.47
CA GLY A 22 20.15 3.45 7.11
C GLY A 22 19.89 2.00 6.73
N VAL A 23 18.78 1.72 6.03
CA VAL A 23 18.32 0.36 5.77
C VAL A 23 19.04 -0.24 4.58
N SER A 24 19.66 -1.43 4.81
CA SER A 24 20.23 -2.23 3.72
C SER A 24 19.71 -3.67 3.77
N LYS A 25 19.59 -4.25 2.57
CA LYS A 25 19.21 -5.65 2.37
C LYS A 25 20.05 -6.28 1.28
N THR A 26 20.81 -7.30 1.67
CA THR A 26 21.55 -8.21 0.76
C THR A 26 20.97 -9.60 0.90
N TYR A 27 20.68 -10.26 -0.23
CA TYR A 27 20.24 -11.65 -0.26
C TYR A 27 21.43 -12.63 -0.16
N PRO A 28 21.21 -13.89 0.27
CA PRO A 28 22.27 -14.89 0.33
C PRO A 28 22.98 -15.15 -1.01
N THR A 29 22.34 -14.82 -2.11
CA THR A 29 22.91 -14.87 -3.48
C THR A 29 23.96 -13.78 -3.75
N GLY A 30 24.22 -12.88 -2.77
CA GLY A 30 25.11 -11.72 -2.94
C GLY A 30 24.43 -10.50 -3.55
N THR A 31 23.14 -10.56 -3.90
CA THR A 31 22.41 -9.44 -4.50
C THR A 31 22.15 -8.33 -3.46
N HIS A 32 22.72 -7.15 -3.66
CA HIS A 32 22.44 -5.93 -2.89
C HIS A 32 21.13 -5.34 -3.41
N ALA A 33 20.01 -5.64 -2.74
CA ALA A 33 18.67 -5.26 -3.20
C ALA A 33 18.22 -3.90 -2.68
N ILE A 34 18.68 -3.50 -1.49
CA ILE A 34 18.47 -2.18 -0.87
C ILE A 34 19.79 -1.77 -0.21
N GLU A 35 20.20 -0.52 -0.38
CA GLU A 35 21.48 0.01 0.11
C GLU A 35 21.30 1.39 0.73
N ASP A 36 21.52 1.49 2.04
CA ASP A 36 21.48 2.70 2.87
C ASP A 36 20.25 3.59 2.64
N VAL A 37 19.07 2.98 2.53
CA VAL A 37 17.83 3.71 2.28
C VAL A 37 17.38 4.45 3.54
N ASN A 38 17.14 5.76 3.37
CA ASN A 38 16.59 6.66 4.36
C ASN A 38 15.33 7.32 3.78
N ILE A 39 14.15 7.11 4.41
CA ILE A 39 12.89 7.69 3.95
C ILE A 39 11.89 7.84 5.09
N ARG A 40 11.01 8.84 4.95
CA ARG A 40 9.87 9.07 5.84
C ARG A 40 8.63 9.32 4.97
N ILE A 41 7.56 8.57 5.28
CA ILE A 41 6.23 8.79 4.71
C ILE A 41 5.31 9.13 5.88
N THR A 42 4.59 10.24 5.77
CA THR A 42 3.66 10.71 6.80
C THR A 42 2.24 10.18 6.56
N PRO A 43 1.40 10.08 7.61
CA PRO A 43 0.01 9.68 7.43
C PRO A 43 -0.72 10.57 6.41
N GLY A 44 -1.55 9.95 5.56
CA GLY A 44 -2.35 10.64 4.55
C GLY A 44 -1.60 10.96 3.24
N GLU A 45 -0.30 10.65 3.11
CA GLU A 45 0.40 10.81 1.83
C GLU A 45 -0.03 9.75 0.80
N PHE A 46 -0.05 10.13 -0.46
CA PHE A 46 -0.01 9.20 -1.59
C PHE A 46 1.39 9.25 -2.21
N VAL A 47 2.04 8.10 -2.27
CA VAL A 47 3.43 7.99 -2.73
C VAL A 47 3.55 6.95 -3.82
N PHE A 48 4.05 7.35 -4.99
CA PHE A 48 4.50 6.44 -6.02
C PHE A 48 5.94 5.99 -5.76
N VAL A 49 6.20 4.70 -5.90
CA VAL A 49 7.55 4.13 -5.91
C VAL A 49 7.83 3.61 -7.32
N VAL A 50 8.80 4.24 -7.98
CA VAL A 50 9.17 3.94 -9.36
C VAL A 50 10.60 3.45 -9.48
N GLY A 51 10.95 2.88 -10.62
CA GLY A 51 12.31 2.41 -10.92
C GLY A 51 12.27 1.27 -11.92
N SER A 52 13.40 1.00 -12.55
CA SER A 52 13.56 -0.10 -13.52
C SER A 52 13.32 -1.48 -12.89
N SER A 53 13.21 -2.50 -13.72
CA SER A 53 13.22 -3.90 -13.23
C SER A 53 14.51 -4.17 -12.47
N GLY A 54 14.43 -4.84 -11.33
CA GLY A 54 15.60 -5.09 -10.47
C GLY A 54 16.05 -3.89 -9.61
N ALA A 55 15.40 -2.73 -9.66
CA ALA A 55 15.78 -1.55 -8.87
C ALA A 55 15.63 -1.73 -7.34
N GLY A 56 14.96 -2.77 -6.87
CA GLY A 56 14.74 -3.04 -5.44
C GLY A 56 13.31 -2.81 -4.96
N LYS A 57 12.38 -2.41 -5.83
CA LYS A 57 10.99 -2.08 -5.48
C LYS A 57 10.27 -3.19 -4.71
N SER A 58 10.31 -4.42 -5.22
CA SER A 58 9.67 -5.57 -4.55
C SER A 58 10.33 -5.88 -3.20
N THR A 59 11.65 -5.71 -3.07
CA THR A 59 12.35 -5.88 -1.79
C THR A 59 11.96 -4.79 -0.81
N PHE A 60 11.85 -3.53 -1.26
CA PHE A 60 11.38 -2.41 -0.44
C PHE A 60 10.00 -2.72 0.16
N MET A 61 9.06 -3.21 -0.65
CA MET A 61 7.73 -3.60 -0.17
C MET A 61 7.76 -4.81 0.78
N LYS A 62 8.54 -5.85 0.45
CA LYS A 62 8.69 -7.03 1.32
C LYS A 62 9.26 -6.67 2.69
N LEU A 63 10.12 -5.67 2.77
CA LEU A 63 10.63 -5.13 4.03
C LEU A 63 9.51 -4.46 4.84
N ILE A 64 8.66 -3.63 4.21
CA ILE A 64 7.51 -2.98 4.86
C ILE A 64 6.52 -4.01 5.37
N MET A 65 6.17 -5.02 4.56
CA MET A 65 5.26 -6.11 4.92
C MET A 65 5.87 -7.13 5.90
N ARG A 66 7.16 -6.96 6.24
CA ARG A 66 7.91 -7.89 7.09
C ARG A 66 7.93 -9.33 6.53
N GLU A 67 7.92 -9.47 5.20
CA GLU A 67 8.22 -10.73 4.50
C GLU A 67 9.72 -10.98 4.50
N GLU A 68 10.51 -9.92 4.35
CA GLU A 68 11.95 -9.91 4.47
C GLU A 68 12.42 -9.12 5.69
N LYS A 69 13.62 -9.40 6.16
CA LYS A 69 14.31 -8.64 7.20
C LYS A 69 15.44 -7.82 6.59
N ALA A 70 15.61 -6.59 7.06
CA ALA A 70 16.81 -5.82 6.77
C ALA A 70 18.04 -6.47 7.39
N ASN A 71 19.21 -6.30 6.75
CA ASN A 71 20.50 -6.68 7.32
C ASN A 71 21.00 -5.60 8.29
N THR A 72 20.81 -4.33 7.93
CA THR A 72 21.21 -3.17 8.73
C THR A 72 20.08 -2.14 8.78
N GLY A 73 20.22 -1.15 9.66
CA GLY A 73 19.28 -0.05 9.81
C GLY A 73 18.02 -0.41 10.61
N THR A 74 17.09 0.52 10.63
CA THR A 74 15.81 0.37 11.35
C THR A 74 14.64 0.69 10.44
N ILE A 75 13.57 -0.09 10.57
CA ILE A 75 12.31 0.12 9.86
C ILE A 75 11.19 0.24 10.88
N THR A 76 10.40 1.30 10.77
CA THR A 76 9.16 1.47 11.53
C THR A 76 7.98 1.61 10.57
N VAL A 77 6.90 0.86 10.79
CA VAL A 77 5.66 0.90 10.01
C VAL A 77 4.47 0.87 10.95
N ASN A 78 3.51 1.78 10.80
CA ASN A 78 2.34 1.91 11.67
C ASN A 78 2.70 1.86 13.17
N GLY A 79 3.83 2.48 13.56
CA GLY A 79 4.33 2.48 14.93
C GLY A 79 5.05 1.19 15.38
N PHE A 80 5.04 0.13 14.56
CA PHE A 80 5.78 -1.11 14.85
C PHE A 80 7.24 -0.99 14.42
N ASN A 81 8.18 -1.27 15.31
CA ASN A 81 9.59 -1.39 14.96
C ASN A 81 9.85 -2.80 14.38
N LEU A 82 9.98 -2.88 13.04
CA LEU A 82 10.11 -4.16 12.33
C LEU A 82 11.47 -4.84 12.57
N THR A 83 12.51 -4.08 12.86
CA THR A 83 13.85 -4.61 13.10
C THR A 83 13.88 -5.54 14.31
N LYS A 84 13.19 -5.14 15.40
CA LYS A 84 13.13 -5.88 16.68
C LYS A 84 11.89 -6.78 16.78
N MET A 85 10.97 -6.75 15.80
CA MET A 85 9.68 -7.44 15.86
C MET A 85 9.82 -8.96 15.84
N PRO A 86 9.30 -9.69 16.85
CA PRO A 86 9.25 -11.14 16.83
C PRO A 86 8.21 -11.65 15.80
N ARG A 87 8.44 -12.85 15.26
CA ARG A 87 7.57 -13.44 14.22
C ARG A 87 6.08 -13.47 14.59
N ARG A 88 5.78 -13.71 15.86
CA ARG A 88 4.39 -13.78 16.37
C ARG A 88 3.62 -12.45 16.27
N GLN A 89 4.30 -11.32 16.14
CA GLN A 89 3.66 -10.00 16.00
C GLN A 89 3.43 -9.58 14.53
N VAL A 90 4.03 -10.28 13.56
CA VAL A 90 3.87 -9.96 12.12
C VAL A 90 2.39 -9.97 11.68
N PRO A 91 1.54 -10.93 12.12
CA PRO A 91 0.12 -10.86 11.79
C PRO A 91 -0.58 -9.60 12.31
N MET A 92 -0.17 -9.07 13.47
CA MET A 92 -0.74 -7.83 14.02
C MET A 92 -0.38 -6.63 13.14
N LEU A 93 0.88 -6.51 12.72
CA LEU A 93 1.30 -5.50 11.76
C LEU A 93 0.47 -5.59 10.47
N ARG A 94 0.37 -6.79 9.87
CA ARG A 94 -0.33 -6.97 8.58
C ARG A 94 -1.83 -6.67 8.64
N ARG A 95 -2.45 -6.75 9.81
CA ARG A 95 -3.85 -6.33 10.03
C ARG A 95 -4.06 -4.83 9.97
N THR A 96 -2.99 -4.03 10.14
CA THR A 96 -3.05 -2.55 10.08
C THR A 96 -2.85 -2.02 8.65
N MET A 97 -2.62 -2.90 7.67
CA MET A 97 -2.39 -2.50 6.29
C MET A 97 -3.26 -3.30 5.30
N GLY A 98 -3.68 -2.65 4.24
CA GLY A 98 -4.30 -3.28 3.07
C GLY A 98 -3.24 -3.55 1.99
N ILE A 99 -3.27 -4.72 1.36
CA ILE A 99 -2.32 -5.08 0.32
C ILE A 99 -3.08 -5.42 -0.96
N VAL A 100 -2.71 -4.74 -2.05
CA VAL A 100 -3.22 -4.96 -3.41
C VAL A 100 -2.07 -5.49 -4.25
N PHE A 101 -2.25 -6.66 -4.87
CA PHE A 101 -1.23 -7.36 -5.63
C PHE A 101 -1.49 -7.26 -7.14
N GLN A 102 -0.45 -7.31 -7.94
CA GLN A 102 -0.52 -7.35 -9.40
C GLN A 102 -1.29 -8.58 -9.92
N ASP A 103 -1.11 -9.74 -9.29
CA ASP A 103 -1.75 -11.01 -9.62
C ASP A 103 -3.06 -11.26 -8.86
N PHE A 104 -3.68 -10.20 -8.34
CA PHE A 104 -4.94 -10.15 -7.59
C PHE A 104 -4.96 -11.00 -6.31
N ARG A 105 -4.30 -12.13 -6.30
CA ARG A 105 -4.25 -13.16 -5.22
C ARG A 105 -5.63 -13.46 -4.64
N LEU A 106 -6.61 -13.63 -5.53
CA LEU A 106 -7.93 -14.10 -5.12
C LEU A 106 -7.87 -15.60 -4.82
N ILE A 107 -8.63 -16.03 -3.82
CA ILE A 107 -8.78 -17.45 -3.48
C ILE A 107 -9.74 -18.06 -4.51
N PRO A 108 -9.28 -18.97 -5.40
CA PRO A 108 -10.06 -19.40 -6.56
C PRO A 108 -11.29 -20.24 -6.19
N THR A 109 -11.29 -20.83 -5.01
CA THR A 109 -12.40 -21.65 -4.47
C THR A 109 -13.44 -20.84 -3.70
N MET A 110 -13.25 -19.53 -3.58
CA MET A 110 -14.14 -18.59 -2.91
C MET A 110 -14.77 -17.64 -3.92
N ASN A 111 -16.06 -17.33 -3.77
CA ASN A 111 -16.71 -16.30 -4.57
C ASN A 111 -16.21 -14.89 -4.16
N VAL A 112 -16.65 -13.85 -4.89
CA VAL A 112 -16.27 -12.44 -4.65
C VAL A 112 -16.57 -12.03 -3.21
N PHE A 113 -17.78 -12.29 -2.71
CA PHE A 113 -18.15 -11.96 -1.33
C PHE A 113 -17.22 -12.64 -0.31
N GLN A 114 -16.96 -13.93 -0.48
CA GLN A 114 -16.09 -14.69 0.42
C GLN A 114 -14.64 -14.23 0.38
N ASN A 115 -14.11 -13.86 -0.80
CA ASN A 115 -12.76 -13.31 -0.93
C ASN A 115 -12.58 -12.02 -0.13
N VAL A 116 -13.58 -11.13 -0.15
CA VAL A 116 -13.56 -9.88 0.61
C VAL A 116 -13.79 -10.15 2.10
N ALA A 117 -14.79 -10.98 2.44
CA ALA A 117 -15.14 -11.36 3.81
C ALA A 117 -13.98 -12.04 4.56
N PHE A 118 -13.11 -12.75 3.84
CA PHE A 118 -11.97 -13.44 4.43
C PHE A 118 -11.09 -12.54 5.29
N ALA A 119 -10.84 -11.30 4.84
CA ALA A 119 -10.04 -10.34 5.60
C ALA A 119 -10.68 -9.98 6.95
N MET A 120 -12.00 -9.84 7.01
CA MET A 120 -12.75 -9.55 8.23
C MET A 120 -12.81 -10.77 9.19
N HIS A 121 -12.99 -11.98 8.65
CA HIS A 121 -12.97 -13.19 9.46
C HIS A 121 -11.62 -13.41 10.14
N VAL A 122 -10.51 -13.09 9.47
CA VAL A 122 -9.14 -13.18 10.05
C VAL A 122 -8.97 -12.29 11.29
N VAL A 123 -9.72 -11.18 11.38
CA VAL A 123 -9.68 -10.30 12.56
C VAL A 123 -10.78 -10.58 13.57
N GLY A 124 -11.62 -11.58 13.32
CA GLY A 124 -12.67 -12.03 14.26
C GLY A 124 -13.96 -11.21 14.20
N ALA A 125 -14.25 -10.55 13.07
CA ALA A 125 -15.49 -9.81 12.89
C ALA A 125 -16.72 -10.73 12.93
N SER A 126 -17.85 -10.22 13.45
CA SER A 126 -19.11 -10.97 13.49
C SER A 126 -19.70 -11.15 12.08
N ASP A 127 -20.44 -12.23 11.85
CA ASP A 127 -21.11 -12.47 10.55
C ASP A 127 -22.07 -11.33 10.14
N ARG A 128 -22.64 -10.62 11.11
CA ARG A 128 -23.51 -9.46 10.86
C ARG A 128 -22.70 -8.31 10.29
N ASP A 129 -21.56 -8.00 10.90
CA ASP A 129 -20.67 -6.91 10.46
C ASP A 129 -20.06 -7.26 9.11
N VAL A 130 -19.60 -8.51 8.93
CA VAL A 130 -19.09 -9.02 7.65
C VAL A 130 -20.08 -8.78 6.52
N ARG A 131 -21.35 -9.20 6.68
CA ARG A 131 -22.36 -9.00 5.64
C ARG A 131 -22.57 -7.53 5.29
N LYS A 132 -22.61 -6.66 6.29
CA LYS A 132 -22.82 -5.22 6.11
C LYS A 132 -21.63 -4.55 5.41
N GLU A 133 -20.43 -4.75 5.92
CA GLU A 133 -19.26 -4.01 5.44
C GLU A 133 -18.78 -4.54 4.06
N VAL A 134 -18.78 -5.87 3.84
CA VAL A 134 -18.47 -6.45 2.52
C VAL A 134 -19.42 -5.95 1.44
N SER A 135 -20.74 -5.86 1.74
CA SER A 135 -21.70 -5.32 0.77
C SER A 135 -21.40 -3.87 0.43
N LYS A 136 -21.00 -3.05 1.41
CA LYS A 136 -20.58 -1.67 1.18
C LYS A 136 -19.30 -1.57 0.36
N ALA A 137 -18.28 -2.40 0.69
CA ALA A 137 -17.03 -2.39 -0.04
C ALA A 137 -17.22 -2.79 -1.51
N LEU A 138 -17.98 -3.86 -1.75
CA LEU A 138 -18.31 -4.28 -3.11
C LEU A 138 -19.09 -3.21 -3.90
N SER A 139 -19.99 -2.49 -3.23
CA SER A 139 -20.69 -1.36 -3.85
C SER A 139 -19.75 -0.21 -4.20
N LYS A 140 -18.79 0.12 -3.32
CA LYS A 140 -17.78 1.17 -3.57
C LYS A 140 -16.90 0.88 -4.79
N VAL A 141 -16.61 -0.39 -5.06
CA VAL A 141 -15.80 -0.81 -6.21
C VAL A 141 -16.66 -1.22 -7.42
N GLY A 142 -17.98 -0.99 -7.38
CA GLY A 142 -18.90 -1.27 -8.49
C GLY A 142 -19.18 -2.76 -8.74
N LEU A 143 -19.00 -3.62 -7.73
CA LEU A 143 -19.15 -5.08 -7.85
C LEU A 143 -20.31 -5.66 -7.02
N GLY A 144 -21.24 -4.85 -6.57
CA GLY A 144 -22.37 -5.31 -5.74
C GLY A 144 -23.20 -6.43 -6.37
N ASN A 145 -23.39 -6.40 -7.70
CA ASN A 145 -24.11 -7.41 -8.48
C ASN A 145 -23.27 -8.68 -8.77
N LYS A 146 -21.97 -8.67 -8.52
CA LYS A 146 -21.02 -9.78 -8.76
C LYS A 146 -20.65 -10.55 -7.49
N ALA A 147 -21.28 -10.26 -6.36
CA ALA A 147 -20.95 -10.85 -5.05
C ALA A 147 -20.89 -12.38 -5.04
N ARG A 148 -21.71 -13.05 -5.86
CA ARG A 148 -21.77 -14.52 -5.95
C ARG A 148 -20.88 -15.10 -7.07
N SER A 149 -20.28 -14.27 -7.92
CA SER A 149 -19.42 -14.72 -9.01
C SER A 149 -18.13 -15.33 -8.46
N MET A 150 -17.59 -16.32 -9.18
CA MET A 150 -16.27 -16.89 -8.89
C MET A 150 -15.18 -16.06 -9.57
N PRO A 151 -13.93 -16.05 -9.06
CA PRO A 151 -12.82 -15.30 -9.68
C PRO A 151 -12.65 -15.56 -11.18
N ALA A 152 -12.79 -16.81 -11.62
CA ALA A 152 -12.67 -17.20 -13.03
C ALA A 152 -13.77 -16.61 -13.96
N GLN A 153 -14.84 -16.06 -13.40
CA GLN A 153 -15.95 -15.44 -14.14
C GLN A 153 -15.78 -13.92 -14.26
N LEU A 154 -14.68 -13.36 -13.73
CA LEU A 154 -14.40 -11.93 -13.69
C LEU A 154 -13.33 -11.54 -14.71
N SER A 155 -13.46 -10.34 -15.29
CA SER A 155 -12.36 -9.71 -16.02
C SER A 155 -11.18 -9.37 -15.07
N GLY A 156 -9.99 -9.14 -15.61
CA GLY A 156 -8.82 -8.74 -14.83
C GLY A 156 -9.08 -7.49 -13.98
N GLY A 157 -9.73 -6.48 -14.55
CA GLY A 157 -10.10 -5.27 -13.80
C GLY A 157 -11.13 -5.51 -12.70
N GLU A 158 -12.10 -6.42 -12.91
CA GLU A 158 -13.03 -6.83 -11.85
C GLU A 158 -12.31 -7.59 -10.73
N GLN A 159 -11.39 -8.50 -11.07
CA GLN A 159 -10.56 -9.20 -10.08
C GLN A 159 -9.71 -8.22 -9.26
N GLN A 160 -9.13 -7.20 -9.90
CA GLN A 160 -8.35 -6.17 -9.21
C GLN A 160 -9.23 -5.35 -8.26
N ARG A 161 -10.44 -4.98 -8.67
CA ARG A 161 -11.40 -4.31 -7.78
C ARG A 161 -11.83 -5.17 -6.60
N VAL A 162 -11.95 -6.49 -6.75
CA VAL A 162 -12.16 -7.41 -5.61
C VAL A 162 -10.96 -7.39 -4.66
N GLY A 163 -9.73 -7.42 -5.20
CA GLY A 163 -8.50 -7.31 -4.42
C GLY A 163 -8.45 -6.00 -3.62
N LEU A 164 -8.85 -4.90 -4.25
CA LEU A 164 -8.93 -3.59 -3.59
C LEU A 164 -10.02 -3.55 -2.51
N ALA A 165 -11.23 -4.06 -2.79
CA ALA A 165 -12.28 -4.19 -1.78
C ALA A 165 -11.79 -4.98 -0.55
N ARG A 166 -11.13 -6.11 -0.77
CA ARG A 166 -10.53 -6.93 0.30
C ARG A 166 -9.48 -6.16 1.12
N ALA A 167 -8.66 -5.34 0.46
CA ALA A 167 -7.64 -4.55 1.13
C ALA A 167 -8.23 -3.45 2.03
N LEU A 168 -9.44 -2.97 1.73
CA LEU A 168 -10.13 -1.89 2.45
C LEU A 168 -10.93 -2.35 3.68
N GLU A 169 -11.23 -3.66 3.79
CA GLU A 169 -12.20 -4.15 4.78
C GLU A 169 -11.85 -3.86 6.24
N ASN A 170 -10.58 -3.83 6.57
CA ASN A 170 -10.13 -3.54 7.93
C ASN A 170 -9.84 -2.04 8.17
N SER A 171 -10.34 -1.14 7.31
CA SER A 171 -10.10 0.32 7.39
C SER A 171 -8.62 0.63 7.65
N PRO A 172 -7.70 0.19 6.79
CA PRO A 172 -6.27 0.28 7.03
C PRO A 172 -5.78 1.73 7.00
N ASP A 173 -4.83 2.06 7.87
CA ASP A 173 -4.12 3.35 7.83
C ASP A 173 -3.17 3.45 6.63
N LEU A 174 -2.72 2.30 6.10
CA LEU A 174 -1.76 2.17 5.01
C LEU A 174 -2.25 1.14 3.98
N ILE A 175 -2.31 1.55 2.72
CA ILE A 175 -2.46 0.65 1.57
C ILE A 175 -1.13 0.53 0.85
N ILE A 176 -0.72 -0.70 0.56
CA ILE A 176 0.43 -1.03 -0.27
C ILE A 176 -0.11 -1.66 -1.55
N ALA A 177 0.15 -1.03 -2.70
CA ALA A 177 -0.29 -1.52 -4.00
C ALA A 177 0.94 -1.88 -4.86
N ASP A 178 1.12 -3.17 -5.12
CA ASP A 178 2.23 -3.70 -5.91
C ASP A 178 1.81 -3.86 -7.35
N GLU A 179 2.20 -2.93 -8.20
CA GLU A 179 1.87 -2.87 -9.62
C GLU A 179 0.36 -3.17 -9.91
N PRO A 180 -0.57 -2.47 -9.22
CA PRO A 180 -1.99 -2.82 -9.25
C PRO A 180 -2.63 -2.66 -10.63
N THR A 181 -1.92 -2.08 -11.57
CA THR A 181 -2.36 -1.81 -12.96
C THR A 181 -1.65 -2.68 -14.00
N GLY A 182 -0.75 -3.57 -13.59
CA GLY A 182 0.10 -4.34 -14.51
C GLY A 182 -0.62 -5.37 -15.37
N ASN A 183 -1.83 -5.80 -14.97
CA ASN A 183 -2.60 -6.85 -15.66
C ASN A 183 -3.99 -6.36 -16.12
N VAL A 184 -4.16 -5.05 -16.32
CA VAL A 184 -5.43 -4.45 -16.75
C VAL A 184 -5.20 -3.46 -17.90
N ASP A 185 -6.26 -3.12 -18.63
CA ASP A 185 -6.18 -2.14 -19.71
C ASP A 185 -5.94 -0.71 -19.19
N PRO A 186 -5.49 0.23 -20.04
CA PRO A 186 -5.17 1.60 -19.62
C PRO A 186 -6.33 2.35 -18.97
N ASN A 187 -7.56 2.20 -19.48
CA ASN A 187 -8.72 2.90 -18.88
C ASN A 187 -8.98 2.39 -17.46
N MET A 188 -8.92 1.07 -17.29
CA MET A 188 -9.05 0.43 -15.98
C MET A 188 -7.92 0.85 -15.02
N SER A 189 -6.69 1.06 -15.55
CA SER A 189 -5.56 1.56 -14.76
C SER A 189 -5.86 2.92 -14.14
N TYR A 190 -6.41 3.85 -14.94
CA TYR A 190 -6.85 5.16 -14.44
C TYR A 190 -7.97 5.06 -13.40
N GLU A 191 -8.96 4.18 -13.61
CA GLU A 191 -10.02 3.95 -12.62
C GLU A 191 -9.48 3.44 -11.28
N ILE A 192 -8.53 2.49 -11.32
CA ILE A 192 -7.90 1.93 -10.10
C ILE A 192 -7.14 3.01 -9.34
N VAL A 193 -6.31 3.83 -10.03
CA VAL A 193 -5.54 4.91 -9.37
C VAL A 193 -6.47 6.01 -8.87
N SER A 194 -7.52 6.36 -9.62
CA SER A 194 -8.55 7.29 -9.17
C SER A 194 -9.23 6.81 -7.89
N LEU A 195 -9.59 5.54 -7.81
CA LEU A 195 -10.19 4.94 -6.61
C LEU A 195 -9.22 4.95 -5.42
N LEU A 196 -7.94 4.64 -5.64
CA LEU A 196 -6.89 4.76 -4.60
C LEU A 196 -6.73 6.22 -4.14
N THR A 197 -6.80 7.19 -5.05
CA THR A 197 -6.75 8.63 -4.74
C THR A 197 -7.96 9.06 -3.91
N GLU A 198 -9.17 8.58 -4.23
CA GLU A 198 -10.36 8.87 -3.43
C GLU A 198 -10.28 8.27 -2.01
N ILE A 199 -9.68 7.10 -1.87
CA ILE A 199 -9.40 6.48 -0.56
C ILE A 199 -8.38 7.32 0.21
N ASN A 200 -7.32 7.78 -0.45
CA ASN A 200 -6.28 8.63 0.14
C ASN A 200 -6.86 9.96 0.65
N LYS A 201 -7.74 10.62 -0.11
CA LYS A 201 -8.43 11.85 0.32
C LYS A 201 -9.22 11.69 1.63
N ARG A 202 -9.55 10.47 2.03
CA ARG A 202 -10.21 10.16 3.31
C ARG A 202 -9.23 9.91 4.46
N GLY A 203 -7.92 10.11 4.22
CA GLY A 203 -6.86 10.03 5.21
C GLY A 203 -6.04 8.74 5.19
N THR A 204 -6.41 7.72 4.39
CA THR A 204 -5.59 6.50 4.24
C THR A 204 -4.30 6.83 3.49
N THR A 205 -3.16 6.42 3.99
CA THR A 205 -1.88 6.52 3.28
C THR A 205 -1.82 5.49 2.17
N VAL A 206 -1.33 5.87 0.98
CA VAL A 206 -1.17 4.96 -0.16
C VAL A 206 0.27 4.93 -0.61
N LEU A 207 0.86 3.73 -0.67
CA LEU A 207 2.15 3.46 -1.28
C LEU A 207 1.92 2.58 -2.51
N MET A 208 2.10 3.13 -3.70
CA MET A 208 1.89 2.42 -4.95
C MET A 208 3.20 2.23 -5.71
N VAL A 209 3.59 0.99 -5.94
CA VAL A 209 4.66 0.65 -6.87
C VAL A 209 4.09 0.59 -8.28
N THR A 210 4.73 1.28 -9.22
CA THR A 210 4.35 1.25 -10.63
C THR A 210 5.55 1.52 -11.52
N HIS A 211 5.48 1.05 -12.76
CA HIS A 211 6.40 1.42 -13.84
C HIS A 211 5.70 2.28 -14.92
N ASP A 212 4.42 2.62 -14.72
CA ASP A 212 3.66 3.47 -15.64
C ASP A 212 3.89 4.95 -15.33
N HIS A 213 4.77 5.56 -16.13
CA HIS A 213 5.11 6.99 -16.01
C HIS A 213 3.95 7.93 -16.36
N ASN A 214 2.97 7.49 -17.17
CA ASN A 214 1.82 8.32 -17.51
C ASN A 214 0.93 8.49 -16.29
N LEU A 215 0.62 7.40 -15.57
CA LEU A 215 -0.14 7.48 -14.32
C LEU A 215 0.54 8.38 -13.29
N VAL A 216 1.86 8.25 -13.13
CA VAL A 216 2.61 9.08 -12.18
C VAL A 216 2.52 10.57 -12.53
N ARG A 217 2.72 10.91 -13.83
CA ARG A 217 2.63 12.28 -14.33
C ARG A 217 1.22 12.87 -14.16
N ASP A 218 0.18 12.07 -14.46
CA ASP A 218 -1.19 12.57 -14.54
C ASP A 218 -1.83 12.73 -13.15
N PHE A 219 -1.45 11.90 -12.17
CA PHE A 219 -1.95 11.98 -10.79
C PHE A 219 -1.12 12.88 -9.87
N GLN A 220 0.10 13.26 -10.24
CA GLN A 220 0.94 14.28 -9.57
C GLN A 220 1.14 14.11 -8.06
N HIS A 221 1.19 12.87 -7.56
CA HIS A 221 1.54 12.57 -6.17
C HIS A 221 3.06 12.55 -5.98
N ARG A 222 3.52 12.47 -4.72
CA ARG A 222 4.94 12.31 -4.37
C ARG A 222 5.53 11.08 -5.05
N VAL A 223 6.74 11.21 -5.57
CA VAL A 223 7.45 10.14 -6.28
C VAL A 223 8.78 9.84 -5.61
N ILE A 224 8.99 8.58 -5.28
CA ILE A 224 10.26 8.04 -4.82
C ILE A 224 10.83 7.18 -5.95
N MET A 225 12.02 7.54 -6.43
CA MET A 225 12.70 6.79 -7.47
C MET A 225 13.78 5.91 -6.87
N LEU A 226 13.64 4.59 -7.10
CA LEU A 226 14.64 3.59 -6.72
C LEU A 226 15.48 3.22 -7.94
N GLU A 227 16.80 3.22 -7.78
CA GLU A 227 17.76 2.72 -8.73
C GLU A 227 18.86 1.93 -8.03
N ARG A 228 19.07 0.67 -8.46
CA ARG A 228 20.10 -0.22 -7.89
C ARG A 228 20.08 -0.29 -6.36
N GLY A 229 18.90 -0.33 -5.79
CA GLY A 229 18.70 -0.42 -4.33
C GLY A 229 18.81 0.89 -3.56
N LYS A 230 19.05 2.02 -4.23
CA LYS A 230 19.16 3.35 -3.61
C LYS A 230 17.99 4.25 -4.00
N ILE A 231 17.63 5.18 -3.13
CA ILE A 231 16.73 6.28 -3.49
C ILE A 231 17.58 7.34 -4.21
N VAL A 232 17.26 7.59 -5.48
CA VAL A 232 17.96 8.59 -6.31
C VAL A 232 17.15 9.87 -6.46
N ALA A 233 15.85 9.82 -6.23
CA ALA A 233 14.98 11.01 -6.20
C ALA A 233 13.82 10.79 -5.21
N ASP A 234 13.37 11.88 -4.59
CA ASP A 234 12.22 11.97 -3.70
C ASP A 234 11.56 13.33 -3.92
N ASN A 235 10.59 13.38 -4.82
CA ASN A 235 10.01 14.61 -5.34
C ASN A 235 8.53 14.70 -5.00
N ALA A 236 8.10 15.85 -4.49
CA ALA A 236 6.68 16.18 -4.33
C ALA A 236 6.10 16.57 -5.72
N GLY A 237 4.86 16.13 -6.02
CA GLY A 237 4.10 16.62 -7.17
C GLY A 237 4.41 15.97 -8.53
N GLY A 238 4.83 14.68 -8.55
CA GLY A 238 4.86 13.88 -9.81
C GLY A 238 5.94 14.24 -10.83
N SER A 239 6.92 15.07 -10.45
CA SER A 239 8.05 15.43 -11.32
C SER A 239 9.19 14.42 -11.21
N PHE A 240 9.77 14.03 -12.37
CA PHE A 240 10.98 13.22 -12.50
C PHE A 240 12.17 14.10 -12.84
#